data_cd416abf756b79c185a9353c35c70285
#
_entry.id   cd416abf756b79c185a9353c35c70285
#
_cell.length_a   1.000
_cell.length_b   1.000
_cell.length_c   1.000
_cell.angle_alpha   90.00
_cell.angle_beta   90.00
_cell.angle_gamma   90.00
#
_symmetry.space_group_name_H-M   'P 1'
#
loop_
_entity.id
_entity.type
_entity.pdbx_description
1 polymer ?
#
loop_
_entity_poly.entity_id
_entity_poly.type
_entity_poly.pdbx_seq_one_letter_code
_entity_poly.pdbx_strand_id
1 'polypeptide(L)'
;IPVTSRHDGKKYPMAFSAINDIPWCKNKKTKIICVNSIEHAGNGLEKKILSKFPQTIFIHDHIKLDQAFGCFLAREFLEKDDELFIGACDNGFDIDLKKFNKLKETSDAIMLSHTNDLNIERNPNAHSWAQLKKDNESLLNLSFKTPVSSEPMNDHATTGMFWFKSSKIFLEYLEEMIWAKDTIDGKFYVDKLLNYFIRDSLKVKKFNVNYICWGTPEDYEYYENTFNYWKKFTKKNKNF
;
A
#
# COMPACT_ATOMS: atom_id res chain seq x y z
N ILE A 1 7.20 10.32 16.19
CA ILE A 1 6.98 9.68 14.88
C ILE A 1 7.89 8.47 14.82
N PRO A 2 7.37 7.26 14.58
CA PRO A 2 8.17 6.04 14.40
C PRO A 2 9.18 6.22 13.26
N VAL A 3 10.40 5.69 13.44
CA VAL A 3 11.47 5.74 12.44
C VAL A 3 11.94 4.34 12.10
N THR A 4 12.14 4.06 10.82
CA THR A 4 12.56 2.75 10.32
C THR A 4 14.02 2.77 9.89
N SER A 5 14.75 1.71 10.18
CA SER A 5 16.09 1.46 9.66
C SER A 5 16.04 1.11 8.16
N ARG A 6 16.98 1.65 7.38
CA ARG A 6 17.03 1.41 5.92
C ARG A 6 18.41 0.92 5.48
N HIS A 7 18.47 0.36 4.27
CA HIS A 7 19.71 -0.26 3.73
C HIS A 7 20.92 0.66 3.68
N ASP A 8 20.72 1.98 3.62
CA ASP A 8 21.80 2.98 3.71
C ASP A 8 22.34 3.15 5.14
N GLY A 9 21.83 2.39 6.09
CA GLY A 9 22.21 2.37 7.50
C GLY A 9 21.63 3.52 8.34
N LYS A 10 20.79 4.38 7.75
CA LYS A 10 20.13 5.49 8.43
C LYS A 10 18.72 5.11 8.86
N LYS A 11 18.18 5.92 9.77
CA LYS A 11 16.78 5.85 10.19
C LYS A 11 16.00 7.03 9.62
N TYR A 12 14.80 6.75 9.13
CA TYR A 12 13.89 7.75 8.56
C TYR A 12 12.51 7.62 9.17
N PRO A 13 11.72 8.71 9.22
CA PRO A 13 10.31 8.60 9.56
C PRO A 13 9.62 7.54 8.70
N MET A 14 8.75 6.73 9.32
CA MET A 14 8.10 5.58 8.65
C MET A 14 7.42 5.99 7.35
N ALA A 15 6.56 7.02 7.37
CA ALA A 15 5.89 7.52 6.16
C ALA A 15 6.88 8.02 5.08
N PHE A 16 8.03 8.63 5.46
CA PHE A 16 9.07 8.97 4.49
C PHE A 16 9.67 7.72 3.84
N SER A 17 9.89 6.66 4.63
CA SER A 17 10.39 5.38 4.12
C SER A 17 9.41 4.74 3.15
N ALA A 18 8.13 4.73 3.49
CA ALA A 18 7.06 4.22 2.63
C ALA A 18 7.01 4.94 1.27
N ILE A 19 7.01 6.27 1.26
CA ILE A 19 7.03 7.05 0.01
C ILE A 19 8.33 6.78 -0.78
N ASN A 20 9.47 6.66 -0.09
CA ASN A 20 10.75 6.42 -0.75
C ASN A 20 10.85 5.05 -1.42
N ASP A 21 10.11 4.06 -0.95
CA ASP A 21 10.06 2.73 -1.54
C ASP A 21 9.16 2.67 -2.79
N ILE A 22 8.27 3.65 -2.97
CA ILE A 22 7.46 3.77 -4.18
C ILE A 22 8.36 4.28 -5.33
N PRO A 23 8.65 3.44 -6.36
CA PRO A 23 9.64 3.79 -7.38
C PRO A 23 9.29 5.05 -8.18
N TRP A 24 7.99 5.24 -8.43
CA TRP A 24 7.50 6.38 -9.25
C TRP A 24 7.63 7.71 -8.53
N CYS A 25 7.64 7.75 -7.18
CA CYS A 25 7.84 8.98 -6.41
C CYS A 25 9.20 9.64 -6.66
N LYS A 26 10.17 8.90 -7.20
CA LYS A 26 11.48 9.44 -7.59
C LYS A 26 11.43 10.29 -8.88
N ASN A 27 10.38 10.13 -9.68
CA ASN A 27 10.16 10.95 -10.87
C ASN A 27 9.52 12.29 -10.45
N LYS A 28 10.18 13.40 -10.78
CA LYS A 28 9.69 14.76 -10.45
C LYS A 28 8.35 15.13 -11.11
N LYS A 29 7.95 14.41 -12.16
CA LYS A 29 6.66 14.60 -12.83
C LYS A 29 5.51 13.87 -12.08
N THR A 30 5.83 12.93 -11.21
CA THR A 30 4.82 12.24 -10.42
C THR A 30 4.28 13.17 -9.34
N LYS A 31 2.99 13.47 -9.36
CA LYS A 31 2.30 14.16 -8.28
C LYS A 31 2.23 13.23 -7.08
N ILE A 32 2.61 13.71 -5.91
CA ILE A 32 2.51 12.97 -4.65
C ILE A 32 1.50 13.70 -3.77
N ILE A 33 0.49 13.00 -3.30
CA ILE A 33 -0.52 13.56 -2.41
C ILE A 33 -0.46 12.76 -1.11
N CYS A 34 -0.20 13.45 0.00
CA CYS A 34 -0.18 12.88 1.33
C CYS A 34 -1.38 13.40 2.11
N VAL A 35 -2.29 12.50 2.46
CA VAL A 35 -3.39 12.81 3.38
C VAL A 35 -2.94 12.39 4.78
N ASN A 36 -2.84 13.32 5.70
CA ASN A 36 -2.38 13.08 7.06
C ASN A 36 -3.24 13.83 8.08
N SER A 37 -3.31 13.29 9.30
CA SER A 37 -4.02 13.98 10.38
C SER A 37 -3.37 15.33 10.67
N ILE A 38 -4.19 16.34 10.93
CA ILE A 38 -3.75 17.68 11.36
C ILE A 38 -2.85 17.63 12.60
N GLU A 39 -3.00 16.64 13.46
CA GLU A 39 -2.15 16.42 14.64
C GLU A 39 -0.66 16.22 14.26
N HIS A 40 -0.40 15.84 13.02
CA HIS A 40 0.96 15.64 12.50
C HIS A 40 1.52 16.86 11.75
N ALA A 41 0.71 17.88 11.52
CA ALA A 41 1.18 19.12 10.92
C ALA A 41 2.23 19.80 11.81
N GLY A 42 3.26 20.33 11.17
CA GLY A 42 4.32 21.08 11.89
C GLY A 42 5.33 20.26 12.69
N ASN A 43 5.20 18.93 12.75
CA ASN A 43 6.13 18.05 13.50
C ASN A 43 7.45 17.73 12.77
N GLY A 44 7.72 18.39 11.65
CA GLY A 44 8.94 18.22 10.85
C GLY A 44 8.89 17.10 9.83
N LEU A 45 7.86 16.23 9.82
CA LEU A 45 7.70 15.15 8.84
C LEU A 45 7.52 15.71 7.43
N GLU A 46 6.63 16.68 7.28
CA GLU A 46 6.34 17.31 5.98
C GLU A 46 7.60 17.99 5.41
N LYS A 47 8.33 18.74 6.24
CA LYS A 47 9.61 19.33 5.85
C LYS A 47 10.61 18.27 5.38
N LYS A 48 10.66 17.12 6.06
CA LYS A 48 11.52 16.00 5.68
C LYS A 48 11.10 15.38 4.36
N ILE A 49 9.80 15.19 4.13
CA ILE A 49 9.28 14.67 2.85
C ILE A 49 9.56 15.67 1.72
N LEU A 50 9.22 16.95 1.89
CA LEU A 50 9.46 17.99 0.89
C LEU A 50 10.93 18.16 0.53
N SER A 51 11.86 17.91 1.47
CA SER A 51 13.29 18.00 1.20
C SER A 51 13.78 17.02 0.11
N LYS A 52 13.06 15.92 -0.09
CA LYS A 52 13.38 14.89 -1.10
C LYS A 52 12.36 14.82 -2.22
N PHE A 53 11.11 15.10 -1.91
CA PHE A 53 9.97 15.02 -2.82
C PHE A 53 9.24 16.38 -2.84
N PRO A 54 9.84 17.41 -3.47
CA PRO A 54 9.29 18.79 -3.46
C PRO A 54 7.94 18.91 -4.17
N GLN A 55 7.57 17.92 -5.00
CA GLN A 55 6.28 17.83 -5.70
C GLN A 55 5.13 17.31 -4.82
N THR A 56 5.34 17.12 -3.51
CA THR A 56 4.33 16.60 -2.58
C THR A 56 3.32 17.67 -2.18
N ILE A 57 2.04 17.34 -2.28
CA ILE A 57 0.92 18.10 -1.75
C ILE A 57 0.47 17.44 -0.44
N PHE A 58 0.27 18.24 0.61
CA PHE A 58 -0.27 17.76 1.87
C PHE A 58 -1.72 18.20 2.03
N ILE A 59 -2.58 17.25 2.40
CA ILE A 59 -3.96 17.47 2.78
C ILE A 59 -4.08 17.06 4.24
N HIS A 60 -4.62 17.95 5.09
CA HIS A 60 -4.80 17.67 6.50
C HIS A 60 -6.24 17.28 6.78
N ASP A 61 -6.42 16.09 7.35
CA ASP A 61 -7.73 15.69 7.86
C ASP A 61 -7.87 16.05 9.35
N HIS A 62 -9.10 16.31 9.77
CA HIS A 62 -9.45 16.68 11.15
C HIS A 62 -10.16 15.54 11.91
N ILE A 63 -10.43 14.39 11.28
CA ILE A 63 -11.31 13.34 11.80
C ILE A 63 -10.78 11.91 11.66
N LYS A 64 -9.47 11.71 11.56
CA LYS A 64 -8.85 10.35 11.49
C LYS A 64 -9.58 9.42 10.54
N LEU A 65 -9.50 9.73 9.27
CA LEU A 65 -10.18 8.99 8.20
C LEU A 65 -9.53 7.64 7.93
N ASP A 66 -10.34 6.71 7.39
CA ASP A 66 -9.83 5.50 6.76
C ASP A 66 -9.17 5.81 5.38
N GLN A 67 -8.47 4.83 4.83
CA GLN A 67 -7.69 5.01 3.59
C GLN A 67 -8.56 5.47 2.41
N ALA A 68 -9.74 4.88 2.23
CA ALA A 68 -10.61 5.20 1.10
C ALA A 68 -11.18 6.63 1.22
N PHE A 69 -11.58 7.03 2.42
CA PHE A 69 -12.06 8.39 2.64
C PHE A 69 -10.93 9.43 2.51
N GLY A 70 -9.70 9.06 2.89
CA GLY A 70 -8.51 9.88 2.59
C GLY A 70 -8.32 10.10 1.09
N CYS A 71 -8.52 9.07 0.26
CA CYS A 71 -8.51 9.21 -1.19
C CYS A 71 -9.63 10.13 -1.70
N PHE A 72 -10.82 10.07 -1.09
CA PHE A 72 -11.93 10.96 -1.43
C PHE A 72 -11.61 12.44 -1.13
N LEU A 73 -10.90 12.74 -0.04
CA LEU A 73 -10.42 14.10 0.23
C LEU A 73 -9.43 14.59 -0.84
N ALA A 74 -8.64 13.68 -1.39
CA ALA A 74 -7.65 14.00 -2.41
C ALA A 74 -8.23 14.19 -3.82
N ARG A 75 -9.53 13.92 -4.05
CA ARG A 75 -10.15 13.82 -5.37
C ARG A 75 -9.94 15.04 -6.28
N GLU A 76 -9.91 16.24 -5.71
CA GLU A 76 -9.74 17.49 -6.49
C GLU A 76 -8.32 17.65 -7.04
N PHE A 77 -7.37 16.89 -6.51
CA PHE A 77 -5.97 16.90 -6.94
C PHE A 77 -5.64 15.78 -7.94
N LEU A 78 -6.59 14.88 -8.22
CA LEU A 78 -6.39 13.76 -9.15
C LEU A 78 -6.78 14.21 -10.57
N GLU A 79 -5.86 14.03 -11.51
CA GLU A 79 -6.15 14.25 -12.93
C GLU A 79 -6.99 13.08 -13.47
N LYS A 80 -8.03 13.38 -14.27
CA LYS A 80 -9.08 12.40 -14.62
C LYS A 80 -8.57 11.16 -15.36
N ASP A 81 -7.53 11.28 -16.16
CA ASP A 81 -7.02 10.19 -17.00
C ASP A 81 -5.63 9.69 -16.56
N ASP A 82 -5.14 10.16 -15.40
CA ASP A 82 -3.86 9.71 -14.86
C ASP A 82 -3.96 8.31 -14.22
N GLU A 83 -2.87 7.56 -14.31
CA GLU A 83 -2.69 6.39 -13.47
C GLU A 83 -2.62 6.80 -11.99
N LEU A 84 -3.25 6.02 -11.13
CA LEU A 84 -3.24 6.24 -9.70
C LEU A 84 -2.54 5.10 -8.98
N PHE A 85 -1.55 5.41 -8.14
CA PHE A 85 -0.99 4.47 -7.18
C PHE A 85 -1.36 4.91 -5.76
N ILE A 86 -1.99 4.04 -5.00
CA ILE A 86 -2.33 4.26 -3.60
C ILE A 86 -1.33 3.47 -2.75
N GLY A 87 -0.61 4.16 -1.88
CA GLY A 87 0.32 3.59 -0.93
C GLY A 87 -0.20 3.66 0.49
N ALA A 88 0.42 2.88 1.37
CA ALA A 88 0.25 2.98 2.81
C ALA A 88 1.42 3.75 3.44
N CYS A 89 1.29 4.17 4.70
CA CYS A 89 2.31 4.95 5.39
C CYS A 89 3.15 4.12 6.38
N ASP A 90 2.81 2.85 6.56
CA ASP A 90 3.29 1.94 7.60
C ASP A 90 3.85 0.62 7.04
N ASN A 91 4.21 0.64 5.77
CA ASN A 91 4.85 -0.49 5.11
C ASN A 91 5.87 -0.05 4.07
N GLY A 92 6.76 -0.98 3.71
CA GLY A 92 7.68 -0.86 2.59
C GLY A 92 7.55 -2.05 1.67
N PHE A 93 8.16 -1.97 0.52
CA PHE A 93 8.18 -3.08 -0.44
C PHE A 93 9.31 -2.95 -1.44
N ASP A 94 9.63 -4.08 -2.07
CA ASP A 94 10.47 -4.13 -3.27
C ASP A 94 9.70 -4.79 -4.41
N ILE A 95 9.85 -4.27 -5.62
CA ILE A 95 9.03 -4.61 -6.78
C ILE A 95 9.86 -4.79 -8.05
N ASP A 96 9.59 -5.86 -8.81
CA ASP A 96 10.09 -6.02 -10.17
C ASP A 96 9.29 -5.11 -11.13
N LEU A 97 9.81 -3.91 -11.36
CA LEU A 97 9.16 -2.90 -12.21
C LEU A 97 8.94 -3.38 -13.64
N LYS A 98 9.82 -4.23 -14.18
CA LYS A 98 9.67 -4.72 -15.56
C LYS A 98 8.44 -5.63 -15.67
N LYS A 99 8.29 -6.55 -14.73
CA LYS A 99 7.11 -7.43 -14.68
C LYS A 99 5.84 -6.65 -14.36
N PHE A 100 5.92 -5.71 -13.41
CA PHE A 100 4.78 -4.88 -13.03
C PHE A 100 4.26 -4.05 -14.21
N ASN A 101 5.15 -3.37 -14.95
CA ASN A 101 4.76 -2.57 -16.11
C ASN A 101 4.12 -3.42 -17.22
N LYS A 102 4.61 -4.65 -17.43
CA LYS A 102 3.97 -5.59 -18.37
C LYS A 102 2.57 -5.98 -17.91
N LEU A 103 2.37 -6.18 -16.59
CA LEU A 103 1.06 -6.52 -16.05
C LEU A 103 0.05 -5.37 -16.21
N LYS A 104 0.50 -4.12 -16.05
CA LYS A 104 -0.31 -2.91 -16.26
C LYS A 104 -0.95 -2.86 -17.65
N GLU A 105 -0.27 -3.31 -18.69
CA GLU A 105 -0.77 -3.28 -20.07
C GLU A 105 -2.10 -4.05 -20.24
N THR A 106 -2.35 -5.04 -19.38
CA THR A 106 -3.49 -5.95 -19.44
C THR A 106 -4.41 -5.86 -18.22
N SER A 107 -4.29 -4.81 -17.42
CA SER A 107 -5.03 -4.63 -16.18
C SER A 107 -5.73 -3.27 -16.13
N ASP A 108 -6.86 -3.19 -15.46
CA ASP A 108 -7.56 -1.95 -15.11
C ASP A 108 -7.27 -1.55 -13.65
N ALA A 109 -6.99 -2.55 -12.79
CA ALA A 109 -6.47 -2.37 -11.45
C ALA A 109 -5.53 -3.52 -11.07
N ILE A 110 -4.56 -3.22 -10.20
CA ILE A 110 -3.63 -4.22 -9.64
C ILE A 110 -3.58 -4.06 -8.12
N MET A 111 -3.84 -5.16 -7.43
CA MET A 111 -3.61 -5.28 -6.00
C MET A 111 -2.18 -5.78 -5.75
N LEU A 112 -1.39 -5.03 -4.99
CA LEU A 112 -0.12 -5.56 -4.50
C LEU A 112 -0.39 -6.53 -3.36
N SER A 113 0.20 -7.71 -3.45
CA SER A 113 -0.02 -8.81 -2.51
C SER A 113 1.28 -9.36 -1.96
N HIS A 114 1.17 -10.08 -0.86
CA HIS A 114 2.25 -10.87 -0.29
C HIS A 114 1.72 -12.21 0.20
N THR A 115 2.64 -13.15 0.41
CA THR A 115 2.39 -14.49 0.96
C THR A 115 3.51 -14.85 1.90
N ASN A 116 3.33 -15.88 2.72
CA ASN A 116 4.38 -16.45 3.56
C ASN A 116 5.08 -15.42 4.46
N ASP A 117 4.30 -14.59 5.13
CA ASP A 117 4.77 -13.54 6.02
C ASP A 117 4.29 -13.77 7.46
N LEU A 118 5.12 -13.46 8.45
CA LEU A 118 4.80 -13.68 9.87
C LEU A 118 3.59 -12.88 10.35
N ASN A 119 3.28 -11.74 9.75
CA ASN A 119 2.09 -11.00 10.13
C ASN A 119 0.80 -11.73 9.69
N ILE A 120 0.85 -12.49 8.58
CA ILE A 120 -0.22 -13.40 8.16
C ILE A 120 -0.44 -14.48 9.21
N GLU A 121 0.64 -15.12 9.66
CA GLU A 121 0.59 -16.20 10.66
C GLU A 121 0.01 -15.70 11.98
N ARG A 122 0.44 -14.52 12.45
CA ARG A 122 -0.01 -13.94 13.72
C ARG A 122 -1.46 -13.51 13.71
N ASN A 123 -1.93 -12.92 12.62
CA ASN A 123 -3.28 -12.37 12.55
C ASN A 123 -3.88 -12.47 11.13
N PRO A 124 -4.29 -13.67 10.70
CA PRO A 124 -4.85 -13.87 9.37
C PRO A 124 -6.16 -13.06 9.14
N ASN A 125 -6.88 -12.73 10.22
CA ASN A 125 -8.13 -11.97 10.13
C ASN A 125 -7.93 -10.44 10.02
N ALA A 126 -6.68 -9.96 10.01
CA ALA A 126 -6.39 -8.56 9.78
C ALA A 126 -6.33 -8.19 8.28
N HIS A 127 -6.26 -9.19 7.40
CA HIS A 127 -6.04 -8.99 5.97
C HIS A 127 -7.30 -9.13 5.14
N SER A 128 -7.27 -8.54 3.95
CA SER A 128 -8.13 -8.92 2.83
C SER A 128 -7.35 -9.86 1.91
N TRP A 129 -8.06 -10.79 1.28
CA TRP A 129 -7.49 -11.95 0.63
C TRP A 129 -7.96 -12.06 -0.81
N ALA A 130 -7.04 -12.28 -1.74
CA ALA A 130 -7.38 -12.48 -3.14
C ALA A 130 -7.88 -13.90 -3.40
N GLN A 131 -9.12 -14.02 -3.83
CA GLN A 131 -9.62 -15.21 -4.51
C GLN A 131 -9.23 -15.16 -5.99
N LEU A 132 -8.43 -16.11 -6.46
CA LEU A 132 -7.85 -16.05 -7.79
C LEU A 132 -8.62 -16.93 -8.79
N LYS A 133 -8.59 -16.53 -10.06
CA LYS A 133 -8.99 -17.38 -11.19
C LYS A 133 -7.92 -18.44 -11.44
N LYS A 134 -8.20 -19.39 -12.35
CA LYS A 134 -7.30 -20.51 -12.70
C LYS A 134 -5.92 -20.07 -13.24
N ASP A 135 -5.81 -18.83 -13.74
CA ASP A 135 -4.54 -18.25 -14.23
C ASP A 135 -3.58 -17.85 -13.11
N ASN A 136 -4.02 -17.96 -11.86
CA ASN A 136 -3.27 -17.57 -10.65
C ASN A 136 -2.78 -16.10 -10.66
N GLU A 137 -3.41 -15.24 -11.41
CA GLU A 137 -3.06 -13.82 -11.57
C GLU A 137 -4.29 -12.90 -11.45
N SER A 138 -5.38 -13.28 -12.16
CA SER A 138 -6.63 -12.50 -12.18
C SER A 138 -7.46 -12.77 -10.93
N LEU A 139 -8.00 -11.71 -10.34
CA LEU A 139 -8.91 -11.83 -9.22
C LEU A 139 -10.29 -12.29 -9.66
N LEU A 140 -10.85 -13.21 -8.91
CA LEU A 140 -12.25 -13.60 -8.98
C LEU A 140 -13.08 -12.75 -7.99
N ASN A 141 -12.53 -12.50 -6.81
CA ASN A 141 -13.14 -11.74 -5.74
C ASN A 141 -12.10 -11.41 -4.65
N LEU A 142 -12.41 -10.46 -3.76
CA LEU A 142 -11.70 -10.29 -2.49
C LEU A 142 -12.57 -10.76 -1.33
N SER A 143 -11.99 -11.57 -0.45
CA SER A 143 -12.53 -11.90 0.86
C SER A 143 -11.95 -10.93 1.90
N PHE A 144 -12.78 -10.45 2.81
CA PHE A 144 -12.36 -9.52 3.87
C PHE A 144 -12.30 -10.23 5.21
N LYS A 145 -11.17 -10.10 5.90
CA LYS A 145 -10.94 -10.66 7.24
C LYS A 145 -11.11 -12.18 7.35
N THR A 146 -11.21 -12.86 6.22
CA THR A 146 -11.39 -14.32 6.17
C THR A 146 -10.48 -14.87 5.09
N PRO A 147 -9.46 -15.67 5.43
CA PRO A 147 -8.61 -16.36 4.47
C PRO A 147 -9.42 -17.17 3.47
N VAL A 148 -8.89 -17.36 2.27
CA VAL A 148 -9.57 -18.12 1.21
C VAL A 148 -9.34 -19.62 1.29
N SER A 149 -8.32 -20.04 2.05
CA SER A 149 -8.00 -21.46 2.28
C SER A 149 -7.74 -21.77 3.76
N SER A 150 -7.55 -23.06 4.09
CA SER A 150 -7.13 -23.50 5.41
C SER A 150 -5.64 -23.23 5.70
N GLU A 151 -4.88 -22.78 4.71
CA GLU A 151 -3.44 -22.48 4.81
C GLU A 151 -3.16 -21.02 4.43
N PRO A 152 -3.51 -20.05 5.28
CA PRO A 152 -3.41 -18.62 4.98
C PRO A 152 -2.03 -18.15 4.53
N MET A 153 -0.97 -18.84 4.96
CA MET A 153 0.40 -18.52 4.55
C MET A 153 0.62 -18.65 3.03
N ASN A 154 -0.16 -19.49 2.36
CA ASN A 154 -0.11 -19.69 0.92
C ASN A 154 -1.08 -18.79 0.17
N ASP A 155 -2.04 -18.16 0.87
CA ASP A 155 -3.01 -17.25 0.27
C ASP A 155 -2.38 -15.87 0.01
N HIS A 156 -2.91 -15.14 -0.96
CA HIS A 156 -2.44 -13.80 -1.29
C HIS A 156 -3.17 -12.74 -0.46
N ALA A 157 -2.50 -12.24 0.58
CA ALA A 157 -2.97 -11.13 1.39
C ALA A 157 -2.67 -9.78 0.70
N THR A 158 -3.57 -8.80 0.87
CA THR A 158 -3.30 -7.44 0.39
C THR A 158 -2.24 -6.75 1.25
N THR A 159 -1.41 -5.93 0.60
CA THR A 159 -0.46 -5.04 1.28
C THR A 159 -1.07 -3.68 1.65
N GLY A 160 -2.33 -3.43 1.27
CA GLY A 160 -2.94 -2.09 1.36
C GLY A 160 -2.45 -1.12 0.27
N MET A 161 -1.76 -1.62 -0.75
CA MET A 161 -1.26 -0.83 -1.88
C MET A 161 -1.91 -1.30 -3.18
N PHE A 162 -2.28 -0.33 -4.03
CA PHE A 162 -3.07 -0.57 -5.22
C PHE A 162 -2.62 0.34 -6.37
N TRP A 163 -2.71 -0.18 -7.58
CA TRP A 163 -2.59 0.61 -8.78
C TRP A 163 -3.89 0.56 -9.59
N PHE A 164 -4.32 1.69 -10.10
CA PHE A 164 -5.47 1.86 -10.97
C PHE A 164 -5.05 2.54 -12.27
N LYS A 165 -5.55 2.05 -13.38
CA LYS A 165 -5.24 2.57 -14.71
C LYS A 165 -5.75 3.99 -14.92
N SER A 166 -6.85 4.34 -14.28
CA SER A 166 -7.49 5.66 -14.37
C SER A 166 -8.00 6.11 -13.02
N SER A 167 -7.54 7.27 -12.57
CA SER A 167 -8.06 7.92 -11.37
C SER A 167 -9.55 8.31 -11.49
N LYS A 168 -10.02 8.57 -12.71
CA LYS A 168 -11.45 8.84 -12.96
C LYS A 168 -12.32 7.64 -12.59
N ILE A 169 -11.99 6.46 -13.14
CA ILE A 169 -12.75 5.21 -12.87
C ILE A 169 -12.66 4.85 -11.38
N PHE A 170 -11.49 5.03 -10.78
CA PHE A 170 -11.33 4.83 -9.34
C PHE A 170 -12.27 5.72 -8.54
N LEU A 171 -12.36 7.02 -8.87
CA LEU A 171 -13.23 7.97 -8.15
C LEU A 171 -14.71 7.65 -8.34
N GLU A 172 -15.14 7.24 -9.53
CA GLU A 172 -16.53 6.85 -9.79
C GLU A 172 -16.98 5.72 -8.86
N TYR A 173 -16.17 4.65 -8.71
CA TYR A 173 -16.47 3.55 -7.78
C TYR A 173 -16.28 3.93 -6.31
N LEU A 174 -15.33 4.80 -5.99
CA LEU A 174 -15.16 5.31 -4.64
C LEU A 174 -16.41 6.09 -4.18
N GLU A 175 -16.94 6.96 -5.04
CA GLU A 175 -18.16 7.69 -4.78
C GLU A 175 -19.36 6.73 -4.64
N GLU A 176 -19.52 5.75 -5.53
CA GLU A 176 -20.55 4.73 -5.42
C GLU A 176 -20.50 4.01 -4.07
N MET A 177 -19.31 3.54 -3.65
CA MET A 177 -19.12 2.86 -2.37
C MET A 177 -19.50 3.75 -1.16
N ILE A 178 -19.09 5.02 -1.19
CA ILE A 178 -19.39 5.97 -0.11
C ILE A 178 -20.89 6.28 -0.06
N TRP A 179 -21.54 6.54 -1.20
CA TRP A 179 -22.98 6.81 -1.26
C TRP A 179 -23.81 5.60 -0.85
N ALA A 180 -23.38 4.40 -1.23
CA ALA A 180 -24.00 3.14 -0.78
C ALA A 180 -23.77 2.84 0.70
N LYS A 181 -22.88 3.57 1.40
CA LYS A 181 -22.42 3.29 2.76
C LYS A 181 -21.90 1.85 2.91
N ASP A 182 -21.27 1.35 1.84
CA ASP A 182 -20.79 -0.02 1.78
C ASP A 182 -19.46 -0.19 2.53
N THR A 183 -19.55 -0.39 3.83
CA THR A 183 -18.42 -0.44 4.78
C THR A 183 -18.10 -1.88 5.22
N ILE A 184 -16.90 -2.07 5.80
CA ILE A 184 -16.51 -3.24 6.56
C ILE A 184 -16.21 -2.75 7.98
N ASP A 185 -16.96 -3.22 8.98
CA ASP A 185 -16.89 -2.75 10.37
C ASP A 185 -16.95 -1.22 10.49
N GLY A 186 -17.81 -0.58 9.69
CA GLY A 186 -18.01 0.87 9.68
C GLY A 186 -16.90 1.68 9.02
N LYS A 187 -15.94 1.04 8.34
CA LYS A 187 -14.83 1.68 7.64
C LYS A 187 -14.90 1.46 6.13
N PHE A 188 -14.43 2.43 5.37
CA PHE A 188 -14.27 2.35 3.94
C PHE A 188 -12.85 1.91 3.58
N TYR A 189 -12.73 0.79 2.89
CA TYR A 189 -11.45 0.23 2.47
C TYR A 189 -11.28 0.31 0.95
N VAL A 190 -10.09 0.69 0.49
CA VAL A 190 -9.77 0.77 -0.95
C VAL A 190 -9.83 -0.61 -1.62
N ASP A 191 -9.43 -1.65 -0.93
CA ASP A 191 -9.48 -3.02 -1.45
C ASP A 191 -10.90 -3.48 -1.79
N LYS A 192 -11.91 -2.97 -1.08
CA LYS A 192 -13.33 -3.25 -1.38
C LYS A 192 -13.74 -2.77 -2.78
N LEU A 193 -13.16 -1.68 -3.26
CA LEU A 193 -13.43 -1.17 -4.61
C LEU A 193 -13.06 -2.18 -5.70
N LEU A 194 -12.09 -3.06 -5.45
CA LEU A 194 -11.70 -4.07 -6.44
C LEU A 194 -12.86 -5.02 -6.75
N ASN A 195 -13.77 -5.29 -5.79
CA ASN A 195 -14.97 -6.08 -6.04
C ASN A 195 -15.97 -5.34 -6.94
N TYR A 196 -16.04 -4.01 -6.88
CA TYR A 196 -16.83 -3.20 -7.82
C TYR A 196 -16.26 -3.30 -9.23
N PHE A 197 -14.94 -3.18 -9.38
CA PHE A 197 -14.27 -3.38 -10.66
C PHE A 197 -14.55 -4.77 -11.23
N ILE A 198 -14.46 -5.82 -10.41
CA ILE A 198 -14.74 -7.21 -10.83
C ILE A 198 -16.21 -7.40 -11.21
N ARG A 199 -17.15 -6.82 -10.43
CA ARG A 199 -18.59 -6.83 -10.72
C ARG A 199 -18.88 -6.34 -12.14
N ASP A 200 -18.20 -5.25 -12.55
CA ASP A 200 -18.41 -4.62 -13.84
C ASP A 200 -17.43 -5.11 -14.92
N SER A 201 -16.85 -6.31 -14.69
CA SER A 201 -15.99 -7.03 -15.64
C SER A 201 -14.68 -6.35 -16.01
N LEU A 202 -14.22 -5.38 -15.18
CA LEU A 202 -12.90 -4.81 -15.32
C LEU A 202 -11.81 -5.82 -14.89
N LYS A 203 -10.64 -5.70 -15.49
CA LYS A 203 -9.54 -6.65 -15.29
C LYS A 203 -8.74 -6.28 -14.04
N VAL A 204 -9.05 -6.95 -12.94
CA VAL A 204 -8.32 -6.80 -11.68
C VAL A 204 -7.35 -7.97 -11.53
N LYS A 205 -6.08 -7.65 -11.28
CA LYS A 205 -5.01 -8.64 -11.12
C LYS A 205 -4.26 -8.43 -9.81
N LYS A 206 -3.57 -9.47 -9.35
CA LYS A 206 -2.63 -9.35 -8.23
C LYS A 206 -1.19 -9.25 -8.73
N PHE A 207 -0.34 -8.58 -7.95
CA PHE A 207 1.11 -8.59 -8.14
C PHE A 207 1.82 -8.84 -6.82
N ASN A 208 2.60 -9.91 -6.74
CA ASN A 208 3.34 -10.24 -5.52
C ASN A 208 4.57 -9.35 -5.36
N VAL A 209 4.78 -8.83 -4.17
CA VAL A 209 5.92 -7.98 -3.81
C VAL A 209 6.66 -8.54 -2.61
N ASN A 210 7.93 -8.17 -2.46
CA ASN A 210 8.65 -8.36 -1.21
C ASN A 210 8.16 -7.31 -0.21
N TYR A 211 7.28 -7.73 0.69
CA TYR A 211 6.57 -6.85 1.62
C TYR A 211 7.36 -6.65 2.92
N ILE A 212 7.29 -5.47 3.49
CA ILE A 212 7.85 -5.11 4.79
C ILE A 212 6.76 -4.45 5.60
N CYS A 213 6.29 -5.10 6.66
CA CYS A 213 5.27 -4.57 7.55
C CYS A 213 5.89 -3.77 8.71
N TRP A 214 5.30 -2.60 9.01
CA TRP A 214 5.58 -1.80 10.20
C TRP A 214 4.28 -1.39 10.92
N GLY A 215 3.14 -1.97 10.50
CA GLY A 215 1.81 -1.54 10.87
C GLY A 215 1.42 -1.80 12.33
N THR A 216 2.08 -2.77 12.99
CA THR A 216 1.91 -3.01 14.42
C THR A 216 3.22 -2.83 15.17
N PRO A 217 3.19 -2.57 16.50
CA PRO A 217 4.41 -2.54 17.30
C PRO A 217 5.26 -3.82 17.16
N GLU A 218 4.63 -4.96 17.12
CA GLU A 218 5.28 -6.28 17.00
C GLU A 218 5.98 -6.45 15.64
N ASP A 219 5.34 -6.04 14.54
CA ASP A 219 5.92 -6.11 13.21
C ASP A 219 7.09 -5.13 13.08
N TYR A 220 6.94 -3.93 13.63
CA TYR A 220 8.00 -2.93 13.67
C TYR A 220 9.21 -3.43 14.45
N GLU A 221 9.02 -3.99 15.65
CA GLU A 221 10.10 -4.54 16.48
C GLU A 221 10.78 -5.72 15.77
N TYR A 222 10.01 -6.62 15.18
CA TYR A 222 10.55 -7.74 14.40
C TYR A 222 11.44 -7.24 13.25
N TYR A 223 10.97 -6.25 12.50
CA TYR A 223 11.75 -5.65 11.42
C TYR A 223 13.06 -5.03 11.92
N GLU A 224 13.00 -4.17 12.94
CA GLU A 224 14.19 -3.49 13.50
C GLU A 224 15.20 -4.50 14.07
N ASN A 225 14.75 -5.53 14.78
CA ASN A 225 15.60 -6.58 15.34
C ASN A 225 16.28 -7.41 14.23
N THR A 226 15.52 -7.83 13.24
CA THR A 226 16.02 -8.59 12.07
C THR A 226 17.03 -7.76 11.27
N PHE A 227 16.71 -6.49 10.98
CA PHE A 227 17.61 -5.57 10.29
C PHE A 227 18.94 -5.39 11.05
N ASN A 228 18.87 -5.16 12.36
CA ASN A 228 20.06 -4.97 13.20
C ASN A 228 20.90 -6.24 13.31
N TYR A 229 20.28 -7.42 13.37
CA TYR A 229 20.99 -8.70 13.36
C TYR A 229 21.80 -8.85 12.06
N TRP A 230 21.17 -8.72 10.90
CA TRP A 230 21.85 -8.86 9.62
C TRP A 230 22.90 -7.80 9.37
N LYS A 231 22.67 -6.57 9.82
CA LYS A 231 23.67 -5.48 9.75
C LYS A 231 24.93 -5.81 10.56
N LYS A 232 24.78 -6.43 11.74
CA LYS A 232 25.92 -6.88 12.55
C LYS A 232 26.62 -8.07 11.89
N PHE A 233 25.86 -9.02 11.38
CA PHE A 233 26.38 -10.21 10.70
C PHE A 233 27.21 -9.83 9.47
N THR A 234 26.70 -9.00 8.58
CA THR A 234 27.40 -8.55 7.38
C THR A 234 28.65 -7.72 7.68
N LYS A 235 28.67 -6.98 8.79
CA LYS A 235 29.88 -6.25 9.21
C LYS A 235 30.97 -7.18 9.71
N LYS A 236 30.62 -8.27 10.42
CA LYS A 236 31.60 -9.27 10.91
C LYS A 236 32.19 -10.10 9.77
N ASN A 237 31.43 -10.35 8.72
CA ASN A 237 31.78 -11.24 7.62
C ASN A 237 32.24 -10.48 6.35
N LYS A 238 32.68 -9.22 6.44
CA LYS A 238 33.25 -8.47 5.31
C LYS A 238 34.61 -8.98 4.81
N ASN A 239 35.11 -10.08 5.38
CA ASN A 239 36.37 -10.73 4.99
C ASN A 239 36.14 -12.07 4.26
N PHE A 240 34.99 -12.26 3.63
CA PHE A 240 34.73 -13.38 2.72
C PHE A 240 34.42 -12.86 1.32
#